data_e91f9390fcc93087767066668096ea4c
#
_entry.id   e91f9390fcc93087767066668096ea4c
#
_cell.length_a   1.000
_cell.length_b   1.000
_cell.length_c   1.000
_cell.angle_alpha   90.00
_cell.angle_beta   90.00
_cell.angle_gamma   90.00
#
_symmetry.space_group_name_H-M   'P 1'
#
loop_
_entity.id
_entity.type
_entity.pdbx_description
1 polymer ?
#
loop_
_entity_poly.entity_id
_entity_poly.type
_entity_poly.pdbx_seq_one_letter_code
_entity_poly.pdbx_strand_id
1 'polypeptide(L)'
;MATVEELEAAGVRILRLVYADLHGKQRGKDVLLERAGHAIAHGKPFVEAVMTIDNSHNIVSGEAEGFRDLVAKPDLKTARINPLDPEVAVVICDLSSVPSHRPSGLDSRGSLKRICARYAKLGLTPVVAHELEFYLLERDAEALGGLRPMTMRDSSVYTVGPLADPTGIVRAMFDACDAFQLEPISMAQEYGHSQNEINLTHGEAVEATDRAFLFKALVKQMADMDGIVATFMGMPADDDESSGYHLHASLVDKAGKNVFDAPRAQDGLSPIAHHFIAGVLEHAPAMAGLLNPTVNSYKRIINGGLSPKFANWGYDNRMAMLRISEERGSAARAEVRSADGAANAYLIAATILAAGLDGIERKLKPPKPVVGNFYAGPPAAMGAQLPTTLGAALDALEADTRLVKLVGPALIETFLSIKRYELGRWEAQQNRLTAWELEEYAEAL
;
A
#
# COMPACT_ATOMS: atom_id res chain seq x y z
N MET A 1 15.32 -21.03 -2.46
CA MET A 1 14.64 -21.17 -1.14
C MET A 1 15.73 -21.36 -0.11
N ALA A 2 15.84 -20.48 0.87
CA ALA A 2 16.75 -20.74 1.96
C ALA A 2 16.19 -21.90 2.80
N THR A 3 16.97 -22.95 2.99
CA THR A 3 16.66 -24.02 3.92
C THR A 3 17.08 -23.61 5.34
N VAL A 4 16.62 -24.32 6.37
CA VAL A 4 17.03 -24.05 7.76
C VAL A 4 18.54 -24.21 7.87
N GLU A 5 19.11 -25.26 7.23
CA GLU A 5 20.53 -25.54 7.21
C GLU A 5 21.35 -24.42 6.55
N GLU A 6 20.84 -23.81 5.47
CA GLU A 6 21.49 -22.67 4.80
C GLU A 6 21.46 -21.40 5.69
N LEU A 7 20.36 -21.18 6.41
CA LEU A 7 20.27 -20.08 7.37
C LEU A 7 21.22 -20.28 8.56
N GLU A 8 21.31 -21.50 9.11
CA GLU A 8 22.28 -21.84 10.16
C GLU A 8 23.73 -21.64 9.69
N ALA A 9 24.05 -22.10 8.47
CA ALA A 9 25.37 -21.92 7.89
C ALA A 9 25.73 -20.45 7.64
N ALA A 10 24.73 -19.60 7.42
CA ALA A 10 24.89 -18.14 7.30
C ALA A 10 25.00 -17.44 8.66
N GLY A 11 24.94 -18.15 9.79
CA GLY A 11 25.04 -17.57 11.13
C GLY A 11 23.73 -17.05 11.72
N VAL A 12 22.60 -17.34 11.09
CA VAL A 12 21.28 -16.96 11.60
C VAL A 12 20.95 -17.74 12.88
N ARG A 13 20.51 -17.03 13.91
CA ARG A 13 20.12 -17.58 15.20
C ARG A 13 18.63 -17.43 15.49
N ILE A 14 18.00 -16.41 14.90
CA ILE A 14 16.60 -16.03 15.12
C ILE A 14 15.85 -16.10 13.79
N LEU A 15 14.73 -16.78 13.79
CA LEU A 15 13.73 -16.73 12.74
C LEU A 15 12.62 -15.78 13.19
N ARG A 16 12.56 -14.59 12.57
CA ARG A 16 11.51 -13.59 12.80
C ARG A 16 10.32 -13.86 11.91
N LEU A 17 9.26 -14.37 12.50
CA LEU A 17 8.00 -14.66 11.82
C LEU A 17 7.17 -13.38 11.76
N VAL A 18 6.90 -12.86 10.55
CA VAL A 18 6.15 -11.58 10.37
C VAL A 18 4.90 -11.78 9.54
N TYR A 19 3.88 -10.96 9.81
CA TYR A 19 2.67 -10.85 9.01
C TYR A 19 2.15 -9.41 9.04
N ALA A 20 1.33 -9.04 8.07
CA ALA A 20 0.70 -7.72 8.04
C ALA A 20 -0.59 -7.72 8.86
N ASP A 21 -0.78 -6.72 9.75
CA ASP A 21 -2.11 -6.39 10.25
C ASP A 21 -2.92 -5.66 9.15
N LEU A 22 -4.18 -5.27 9.43
CA LEU A 22 -5.03 -4.62 8.44
C LEU A 22 -4.56 -3.21 8.05
N HIS A 23 -3.69 -2.58 8.85
CA HIS A 23 -3.01 -1.32 8.50
C HIS A 23 -1.75 -1.54 7.64
N GLY A 24 -1.32 -2.78 7.42
CA GLY A 24 -0.06 -3.10 6.76
C GLY A 24 1.16 -2.96 7.65
N LYS A 25 0.98 -2.85 8.98
CA LYS A 25 2.10 -2.85 9.93
C LYS A 25 2.63 -4.26 10.13
N GLN A 26 3.93 -4.39 10.29
CA GLN A 26 4.56 -5.64 10.66
C GLN A 26 4.18 -6.06 12.08
N ARG A 27 3.65 -7.27 12.21
CA ARG A 27 3.41 -7.97 13.47
C ARG A 27 4.15 -9.30 13.42
N GLY A 28 4.52 -9.85 14.58
CA GLY A 28 5.24 -11.11 14.52
C GLY A 28 5.76 -11.59 15.86
N LYS A 29 6.55 -12.67 15.76
CA LYS A 29 7.25 -13.29 16.90
C LYS A 29 8.62 -13.79 16.47
N ASP A 30 9.61 -13.61 17.33
CA ASP A 30 10.93 -14.18 17.17
C ASP A 30 10.97 -15.61 17.75
N VAL A 31 11.64 -16.52 17.04
CA VAL A 31 11.83 -17.91 17.42
C VAL A 31 13.30 -18.26 17.25
N LEU A 32 13.91 -18.92 18.23
CA LEU A 32 15.26 -19.45 18.06
C LEU A 32 15.29 -20.46 16.91
N LEU A 33 16.21 -20.30 15.96
CA LEU A 33 16.25 -21.11 14.75
C LEU A 33 16.42 -22.59 15.07
N GLU A 34 17.31 -22.94 16.02
CA GLU A 34 17.52 -24.31 16.53
C GLU A 34 16.25 -24.98 17.08
N ARG A 35 15.22 -24.20 17.42
CA ARG A 35 13.92 -24.65 17.97
C ARG A 35 12.76 -24.34 17.04
N ALA A 36 13.02 -23.87 15.83
CA ALA A 36 11.97 -23.40 14.91
C ALA A 36 11.18 -24.54 14.24
N GLY A 37 11.64 -25.80 14.31
CA GLY A 37 11.03 -26.91 13.58
C GLY A 37 9.52 -27.03 13.78
N HIS A 38 9.01 -26.90 15.02
CA HIS A 38 7.58 -26.93 15.30
C HIS A 38 6.86 -25.70 14.71
N ALA A 39 7.46 -24.52 14.83
CA ALA A 39 6.88 -23.28 14.28
C ALA A 39 6.84 -23.31 12.73
N ILE A 40 7.85 -23.90 12.09
CA ILE A 40 7.90 -24.07 10.64
C ILE A 40 6.81 -25.05 10.18
N ALA A 41 6.65 -26.18 10.88
CA ALA A 41 5.67 -27.19 10.49
C ALA A 41 4.22 -26.76 10.75
N HIS A 42 3.95 -26.14 11.91
CA HIS A 42 2.61 -25.91 12.42
C HIS A 42 2.22 -24.43 12.57
N GLY A 43 3.17 -23.50 12.42
CA GLY A 43 2.99 -22.08 12.66
C GLY A 43 3.05 -21.71 14.14
N LYS A 44 2.88 -20.41 14.42
CA LYS A 44 2.85 -19.83 15.77
C LYS A 44 1.49 -19.19 16.04
N PRO A 45 0.80 -19.54 17.14
CA PRO A 45 -0.46 -18.91 17.49
C PRO A 45 -0.25 -17.47 17.99
N PHE A 46 -1.24 -16.62 17.71
CA PHE A 46 -1.36 -15.27 18.25
C PHE A 46 -2.84 -14.90 18.38
N VAL A 47 -3.15 -13.96 19.26
CA VAL A 47 -4.54 -13.52 19.48
C VAL A 47 -5.07 -12.76 18.28
N GLU A 48 -6.23 -13.13 17.77
CA GLU A 48 -6.90 -12.52 16.60
C GLU A 48 -7.14 -11.02 16.80
N ALA A 49 -7.31 -10.57 18.06
CA ALA A 49 -7.48 -9.15 18.39
C ALA A 49 -6.41 -8.22 17.80
N VAL A 50 -5.19 -8.72 17.52
CA VAL A 50 -4.14 -7.96 16.83
C VAL A 50 -4.59 -7.51 15.44
N MET A 51 -5.51 -8.25 14.79
CA MET A 51 -6.05 -7.90 13.48
C MET A 51 -7.20 -6.90 13.56
N THR A 52 -7.69 -6.58 14.77
CA THR A 52 -8.86 -5.71 15.01
C THR A 52 -8.51 -4.44 15.77
N ILE A 53 -7.24 -4.13 15.97
CA ILE A 53 -6.79 -2.91 16.64
C ILE A 53 -6.72 -1.72 15.69
N ASP A 54 -7.00 -0.53 16.21
CA ASP A 54 -6.78 0.73 15.51
C ASP A 54 -5.31 1.20 15.58
N ASN A 55 -5.01 2.35 14.97
CA ASN A 55 -3.66 2.92 14.99
C ASN A 55 -3.19 3.36 16.39
N SER A 56 -4.11 3.54 17.35
CA SER A 56 -3.83 3.90 18.74
C SER A 56 -3.90 2.71 19.69
N HIS A 57 -3.90 1.48 19.15
CA HIS A 57 -3.92 0.20 19.88
C HIS A 57 -5.23 -0.10 20.63
N ASN A 58 -6.35 0.56 20.30
CA ASN A 58 -7.65 0.17 20.81
C ASN A 58 -8.15 -1.08 20.09
N ILE A 59 -8.64 -2.07 20.84
CA ILE A 59 -9.28 -3.27 20.29
C ILE A 59 -10.72 -2.87 19.91
N VAL A 60 -11.07 -3.03 18.63
CA VAL A 60 -12.36 -2.58 18.08
C VAL A 60 -13.40 -3.71 18.06
N SER A 61 -12.96 -4.96 17.92
CA SER A 61 -13.84 -6.14 17.88
C SER A 61 -13.13 -7.40 18.36
N GLY A 62 -13.88 -8.51 18.51
CA GLY A 62 -13.37 -9.81 18.93
C GLY A 62 -13.67 -10.18 20.40
N GLU A 63 -14.19 -9.26 21.20
CA GLU A 63 -14.53 -9.52 22.61
C GLU A 63 -15.65 -10.57 22.74
N ALA A 64 -16.68 -10.44 21.92
CA ALA A 64 -17.81 -11.38 21.91
C ALA A 64 -17.41 -12.82 21.58
N GLU A 65 -16.36 -13.00 20.76
CA GLU A 65 -15.79 -14.27 20.38
C GLU A 65 -14.74 -14.79 21.37
N GLY A 66 -14.42 -14.03 22.43
CA GLY A 66 -13.46 -14.36 23.46
C GLY A 66 -12.01 -14.31 22.99
N PHE A 67 -11.69 -13.45 21.99
CA PHE A 67 -10.34 -13.24 21.45
C PHE A 67 -9.66 -14.54 21.00
N ARG A 68 -10.24 -15.21 20.03
CA ARG A 68 -9.71 -16.46 19.47
C ARG A 68 -8.28 -16.29 18.97
N ASP A 69 -7.61 -17.43 18.79
CA ASP A 69 -6.29 -17.46 18.17
C ASP A 69 -6.38 -17.56 16.65
N LEU A 70 -5.43 -16.92 15.98
CA LEU A 70 -4.97 -17.23 14.64
C LEU A 70 -3.59 -17.88 14.71
N VAL A 71 -3.18 -18.52 13.62
CA VAL A 71 -1.85 -19.11 13.47
C VAL A 71 -1.11 -18.43 12.32
N ALA A 72 0.06 -17.89 12.60
CA ALA A 72 1.01 -17.42 11.60
C ALA A 72 1.90 -18.57 11.15
N LYS A 73 1.71 -19.03 9.90
CA LYS A 73 2.47 -20.12 9.30
C LYS A 73 3.54 -19.57 8.36
N PRO A 74 4.83 -19.79 8.63
CA PRO A 74 5.92 -19.22 7.83
C PRO A 74 5.95 -19.77 6.40
N ASP A 75 6.08 -18.87 5.43
CA ASP A 75 6.38 -19.17 4.03
C ASP A 75 7.90 -19.06 3.83
N LEU A 76 8.64 -20.16 3.98
CA LEU A 76 10.10 -20.16 3.90
C LEU A 76 10.66 -19.65 2.56
N LYS A 77 9.84 -19.56 1.51
CA LYS A 77 10.26 -18.93 0.25
C LYS A 77 10.56 -17.45 0.40
N THR A 78 10.00 -16.83 1.43
CA THR A 78 10.18 -15.40 1.71
C THR A 78 11.34 -15.11 2.66
N ALA A 79 12.06 -16.16 3.14
CA ALA A 79 13.15 -16.00 4.10
C ALA A 79 14.26 -15.09 3.54
N ARG A 80 14.61 -14.04 4.30
CA ARG A 80 15.69 -13.08 3.98
C ARG A 80 16.47 -12.76 5.25
N ILE A 81 17.80 -12.70 5.16
CA ILE A 81 18.64 -12.24 6.25
C ILE A 81 18.42 -10.73 6.42
N ASN A 82 18.15 -10.30 7.65
CA ASN A 82 17.94 -8.90 7.98
C ASN A 82 19.24 -8.11 7.86
N PRO A 83 19.34 -7.09 6.99
CA PRO A 83 20.57 -6.31 6.83
C PRO A 83 20.96 -5.50 8.08
N LEU A 84 20.00 -5.22 8.97
CA LEU A 84 20.24 -4.48 10.22
C LEU A 84 20.69 -5.39 11.36
N ASP A 85 20.50 -6.71 11.23
CA ASP A 85 20.89 -7.73 12.22
C ASP A 85 21.07 -9.08 11.50
N PRO A 86 22.30 -9.41 11.08
CA PRO A 86 22.56 -10.63 10.31
C PRO A 86 22.27 -11.95 11.05
N GLU A 87 22.14 -11.91 12.38
CA GLU A 87 21.72 -13.10 13.16
C GLU A 87 20.21 -13.37 13.04
N VAL A 88 19.44 -12.48 12.39
CA VAL A 88 17.99 -12.59 12.22
C VAL A 88 17.63 -12.86 10.76
N ALA A 89 16.88 -13.92 10.48
CA ALA A 89 16.17 -14.07 9.21
C ALA A 89 14.70 -13.71 9.37
N VAL A 90 14.18 -12.87 8.48
CA VAL A 90 12.77 -12.49 8.44
C VAL A 90 12.02 -13.40 7.49
N VAL A 91 10.87 -13.93 7.92
CA VAL A 91 10.01 -14.81 7.12
C VAL A 91 8.58 -14.33 7.21
N ILE A 92 7.94 -14.12 6.06
CA ILE A 92 6.53 -13.71 6.00
C ILE A 92 5.64 -14.93 6.22
N CYS A 93 4.59 -14.76 7.00
CA CYS A 93 3.64 -15.81 7.34
C CYS A 93 2.30 -15.63 6.63
N ASP A 94 1.69 -16.73 6.24
CA ASP A 94 0.27 -16.82 5.93
C ASP A 94 -0.53 -17.04 7.23
N LEU A 95 -1.74 -16.50 7.30
CA LEU A 95 -2.58 -16.64 8.48
C LEU A 95 -3.66 -17.72 8.30
N SER A 96 -3.87 -18.52 9.33
CA SER A 96 -4.92 -19.54 9.37
C SER A 96 -5.73 -19.48 10.66
N SER A 97 -7.00 -19.88 10.56
CA SER A 97 -7.94 -19.92 11.69
C SER A 97 -7.80 -21.19 12.51
N VAL A 98 -8.06 -21.09 13.82
CA VAL A 98 -8.11 -22.22 14.74
C VAL A 98 -9.58 -22.51 15.07
N PRO A 99 -10.00 -23.78 15.18
CA PRO A 99 -9.25 -25.04 14.97
C PRO A 99 -9.22 -25.55 13.53
N SER A 100 -9.83 -24.82 12.59
CA SER A 100 -10.06 -25.31 11.23
C SER A 100 -8.80 -25.45 10.39
N HIS A 101 -7.72 -24.76 10.73
CA HIS A 101 -6.47 -24.61 9.95
C HIS A 101 -6.69 -24.14 8.50
N ARG A 102 -7.87 -23.56 8.19
CA ARG A 102 -8.15 -22.96 6.89
C ARG A 102 -7.51 -21.56 6.82
N PRO A 103 -7.17 -21.07 5.63
CA PRO A 103 -6.72 -19.69 5.46
C PRO A 103 -7.65 -18.70 6.14
N SER A 104 -7.09 -17.78 6.93
CA SER A 104 -7.88 -16.77 7.63
C SER A 104 -8.55 -15.81 6.64
N GLY A 105 -9.79 -15.43 6.93
CA GLY A 105 -10.48 -14.36 6.21
C GLY A 105 -9.85 -12.98 6.43
N LEU A 106 -9.05 -12.80 7.49
CA LEU A 106 -8.41 -11.52 7.84
C LEU A 106 -7.00 -11.35 7.24
N ASP A 107 -6.49 -12.37 6.53
CA ASP A 107 -5.17 -12.33 5.91
C ASP A 107 -5.19 -11.51 4.62
N SER A 108 -4.59 -10.31 4.65
CA SER A 108 -4.48 -9.42 3.48
C SER A 108 -3.56 -10.04 2.40
N ARG A 109 -2.43 -10.67 2.77
CA ARG A 109 -1.58 -11.44 1.86
C ARG A 109 -2.35 -12.62 1.25
N GLY A 110 -3.10 -13.34 2.07
CA GLY A 110 -3.99 -14.41 1.65
C GLY A 110 -5.08 -13.95 0.69
N SER A 111 -5.61 -12.73 0.86
CA SER A 111 -6.54 -12.10 -0.10
C SER A 111 -5.89 -11.93 -1.47
N LEU A 112 -4.68 -11.35 -1.54
CA LEU A 112 -3.93 -11.20 -2.78
C LEU A 112 -3.65 -12.55 -3.45
N LYS A 113 -3.21 -13.56 -2.69
CA LYS A 113 -3.01 -14.93 -3.20
C LYS A 113 -4.27 -15.53 -3.83
N ARG A 114 -5.45 -15.32 -3.20
CA ARG A 114 -6.74 -15.81 -3.76
C ARG A 114 -7.08 -15.13 -5.08
N ILE A 115 -6.82 -13.83 -5.21
CA ILE A 115 -7.06 -13.09 -6.44
C ILE A 115 -6.10 -13.55 -7.54
N CYS A 116 -4.80 -13.71 -7.24
CA CYS A 116 -3.81 -14.26 -8.18
C CYS A 116 -4.21 -15.67 -8.65
N ALA A 117 -4.73 -16.52 -7.75
CA ALA A 117 -5.22 -17.84 -8.12
C ALA A 117 -6.44 -17.79 -9.07
N ARG A 118 -7.26 -16.74 -9.04
CA ARG A 118 -8.35 -16.54 -10.03
C ARG A 118 -7.80 -16.15 -11.40
N TYR A 119 -6.80 -15.27 -11.46
CA TYR A 119 -6.09 -14.95 -12.70
C TYR A 119 -5.44 -16.20 -13.31
N ALA A 120 -4.82 -17.04 -12.48
CA ALA A 120 -4.19 -18.29 -12.93
C ALA A 120 -5.20 -19.25 -13.60
N LYS A 121 -6.48 -19.27 -13.16
CA LYS A 121 -7.55 -20.03 -13.85
C LYS A 121 -7.87 -19.51 -15.25
N LEU A 122 -7.58 -18.22 -15.50
CA LEU A 122 -7.67 -17.62 -16.84
C LEU A 122 -6.39 -17.80 -17.66
N GLY A 123 -5.36 -18.48 -17.11
CA GLY A 123 -4.07 -18.63 -17.73
C GLY A 123 -3.19 -17.37 -17.68
N LEU A 124 -3.48 -16.47 -16.73
CA LEU A 124 -2.82 -15.18 -16.56
C LEU A 124 -2.10 -15.11 -15.21
N THR A 125 -0.96 -14.41 -15.19
CA THR A 125 -0.22 -14.08 -13.96
C THR A 125 -0.15 -12.56 -13.83
N PRO A 126 -0.66 -11.98 -12.73
CA PRO A 126 -0.48 -10.56 -12.45
C PRO A 126 0.97 -10.23 -12.10
N VAL A 127 1.47 -9.17 -12.73
CA VAL A 127 2.79 -8.58 -12.47
C VAL A 127 2.58 -7.15 -12.00
N VAL A 128 3.20 -6.79 -10.88
CA VAL A 128 3.07 -5.45 -10.29
C VAL A 128 4.44 -4.85 -9.95
N ALA A 129 4.49 -3.52 -9.88
CA ALA A 129 5.57 -2.76 -9.28
C ALA A 129 4.99 -1.72 -8.34
N HIS A 130 5.73 -1.43 -7.27
CA HIS A 130 5.33 -0.50 -6.22
C HIS A 130 6.27 0.70 -6.23
N GLU A 131 5.70 1.90 -6.36
CA GLU A 131 6.37 3.18 -6.14
C GLU A 131 5.87 3.75 -4.82
N LEU A 132 6.77 3.92 -3.85
CA LEU A 132 6.43 4.39 -2.52
C LEU A 132 7.18 5.67 -2.20
N GLU A 133 6.42 6.74 -2.03
CA GLU A 133 6.91 8.00 -1.52
C GLU A 133 6.84 8.02 0.01
N PHE A 134 7.81 8.66 0.64
CA PHE A 134 7.86 8.82 2.09
C PHE A 134 8.60 10.10 2.48
N TYR A 135 8.26 10.61 3.66
CA TYR A 135 8.95 11.75 4.25
C TYR A 135 9.86 11.32 5.39
N LEU A 136 10.97 12.03 5.53
CA LEU A 136 11.81 11.97 6.71
C LEU A 136 11.52 13.19 7.59
N LEU A 137 11.15 12.95 8.85
CA LEU A 137 10.80 13.98 9.80
C LEU A 137 11.79 13.98 10.96
N GLU A 138 12.20 15.16 11.39
CA GLU A 138 12.96 15.35 12.62
C GLU A 138 12.06 15.79 13.77
N ARG A 139 12.53 15.54 15.01
CA ARG A 139 11.81 15.94 16.21
C ARG A 139 12.07 17.42 16.50
N ASP A 140 10.97 18.18 16.63
CA ASP A 140 10.99 19.60 16.96
C ASP A 140 9.81 19.90 17.91
N ALA A 141 10.14 20.24 19.15
CA ALA A 141 9.13 20.47 20.18
C ALA A 141 8.21 21.66 19.89
N GLU A 142 8.63 22.60 19.02
CA GLU A 142 7.85 23.77 18.63
C GLU A 142 6.96 23.50 17.41
N ALA A 143 7.21 22.42 16.68
CA ALA A 143 6.41 22.04 15.51
C ALA A 143 5.10 21.34 15.89
N LEU A 144 4.10 21.41 15.00
CA LEU A 144 2.84 20.72 15.17
C LEU A 144 3.04 19.21 15.37
N GLY A 145 2.56 18.69 16.48
CA GLY A 145 2.75 17.27 16.83
C GLY A 145 4.19 16.87 17.17
N GLY A 146 5.11 17.85 17.35
CA GLY A 146 6.49 17.61 17.72
C GLY A 146 7.37 17.07 16.58
N LEU A 147 6.96 17.25 15.33
CA LEU A 147 7.64 16.73 14.12
C LEU A 147 7.58 17.77 13.00
N ARG A 148 8.66 17.88 12.24
CA ARG A 148 8.71 18.66 11.01
C ARG A 148 9.53 17.94 9.93
N PRO A 149 9.34 18.25 8.63
CA PRO A 149 10.22 17.74 7.58
C PRO A 149 11.68 18.07 7.88
N MET A 150 12.59 17.13 7.64
CA MET A 150 14.03 17.37 7.78
C MET A 150 14.45 18.49 6.83
N THR A 151 15.38 19.33 7.27
CA THR A 151 15.95 20.36 6.40
C THR A 151 16.96 19.73 5.44
N MET A 152 16.61 19.65 4.16
CA MET A 152 17.52 19.30 3.08
C MET A 152 18.20 20.56 2.54
N ARG A 153 19.42 20.42 1.99
CA ARG A 153 20.16 21.56 1.42
C ARG A 153 19.47 22.14 0.19
N ASP A 154 18.89 21.27 -0.62
CA ASP A 154 18.09 21.63 -1.78
C ASP A 154 16.86 20.70 -1.78
N SER A 155 15.67 21.29 -1.78
CA SER A 155 14.39 20.59 -1.81
C SER A 155 13.77 20.55 -3.22
N SER A 156 14.55 20.87 -4.25
CA SER A 156 14.09 20.77 -5.63
C SER A 156 13.94 19.31 -6.05
N VAL A 157 12.84 18.99 -6.73
CA VAL A 157 12.58 17.66 -7.28
C VAL A 157 13.75 17.19 -8.16
N TYR A 158 14.11 15.90 -8.03
CA TYR A 158 15.19 15.23 -8.77
C TYR A 158 16.59 15.79 -8.53
N THR A 159 16.79 16.57 -7.47
CA THR A 159 18.16 16.87 -7.00
C THR A 159 18.85 15.58 -6.60
N VAL A 160 20.15 15.48 -6.84
CA VAL A 160 20.93 14.25 -6.62
C VAL A 160 22.16 14.48 -5.74
N GLY A 161 22.64 13.42 -5.16
CA GLY A 161 23.86 13.39 -4.37
C GLY A 161 23.73 14.13 -3.03
N PRO A 162 24.85 14.68 -2.49
CA PRO A 162 24.86 15.29 -1.15
C PRO A 162 24.02 16.57 -0.99
N LEU A 163 23.49 17.13 -2.07
CA LEU A 163 22.53 18.25 -1.98
C LEU A 163 21.14 17.73 -1.59
N ALA A 164 20.72 16.59 -2.18
CA ALA A 164 19.44 15.95 -1.87
C ALA A 164 19.49 15.16 -0.56
N ASP A 165 20.58 14.46 -0.31
CA ASP A 165 20.77 13.56 0.84
C ASP A 165 22.05 13.93 1.60
N PRO A 166 22.06 15.06 2.35
CA PRO A 166 23.27 15.57 3.02
C PRO A 166 23.77 14.66 4.15
N THR A 167 22.91 13.83 4.72
CA THR A 167 23.25 12.88 5.77
C THR A 167 23.63 11.50 5.23
N GLY A 168 23.29 11.21 3.98
CA GLY A 168 23.47 9.89 3.36
C GLY A 168 22.45 8.84 3.81
N ILE A 169 21.40 9.22 4.54
CA ILE A 169 20.44 8.27 5.09
C ILE A 169 19.57 7.61 4.02
N VAL A 170 19.14 8.36 3.00
CA VAL A 170 18.32 7.81 1.90
C VAL A 170 19.16 6.83 1.08
N ARG A 171 20.43 7.15 0.86
CA ARG A 171 21.39 6.25 0.23
C ARG A 171 21.60 4.98 1.06
N ALA A 172 21.76 5.10 2.38
CA ALA A 172 21.88 3.95 3.26
C ALA A 172 20.62 3.07 3.25
N MET A 173 19.43 3.67 3.20
CA MET A 173 18.16 2.96 3.03
C MET A 173 18.11 2.20 1.70
N PHE A 174 18.55 2.83 0.61
CA PHE A 174 18.61 2.19 -0.71
C PHE A 174 19.55 0.97 -0.71
N ASP A 175 20.75 1.12 -0.17
CA ASP A 175 21.74 0.04 -0.05
C ASP A 175 21.24 -1.10 0.87
N ALA A 176 20.53 -0.76 1.96
CA ALA A 176 19.91 -1.75 2.84
C ALA A 176 18.75 -2.50 2.16
N CYS A 177 17.98 -1.84 1.29
CA CYS A 177 16.97 -2.50 0.49
C CYS A 177 17.58 -3.55 -0.44
N ASP A 178 18.71 -3.25 -1.08
CA ASP A 178 19.43 -4.21 -1.93
C ASP A 178 19.96 -5.39 -1.11
N ALA A 179 20.63 -5.11 0.01
CA ALA A 179 21.11 -6.14 0.94
C ALA A 179 19.97 -7.04 1.49
N PHE A 180 18.76 -6.49 1.66
CA PHE A 180 17.57 -7.24 2.08
C PHE A 180 16.85 -7.95 0.92
N GLN A 181 17.42 -7.91 -0.28
CA GLN A 181 16.85 -8.52 -1.49
C GLN A 181 15.45 -7.98 -1.82
N LEU A 182 15.23 -6.68 -1.62
CA LEU A 182 14.00 -6.00 -2.01
C LEU A 182 14.04 -5.48 -3.45
N GLU A 183 15.19 -5.63 -4.11
CA GLU A 183 15.43 -5.29 -5.52
C GLU A 183 15.09 -3.82 -5.84
N PRO A 184 15.73 -2.83 -5.17
CA PRO A 184 15.53 -1.44 -5.50
C PRO A 184 16.11 -1.11 -6.88
N ILE A 185 15.45 -0.22 -7.64
CA ILE A 185 15.87 0.19 -9.00
C ILE A 185 16.42 1.61 -8.98
N SER A 186 15.74 2.51 -8.30
CA SER A 186 16.05 3.93 -8.29
C SER A 186 15.60 4.57 -6.99
N MET A 187 16.26 5.66 -6.64
CA MET A 187 15.82 6.58 -5.60
C MET A 187 15.79 8.00 -6.16
N ALA A 188 14.84 8.80 -5.70
CA ALA A 188 14.69 10.18 -6.10
C ALA A 188 14.29 11.05 -4.91
N GLN A 189 14.72 12.31 -4.93
CA GLN A 189 14.09 13.37 -4.16
C GLN A 189 12.83 13.80 -4.89
N GLU A 190 11.72 13.89 -4.17
CA GLU A 190 10.43 14.32 -4.68
C GLU A 190 10.19 15.83 -4.46
N TYR A 191 8.99 16.31 -4.76
CA TYR A 191 8.64 17.74 -4.74
C TYR A 191 8.63 18.34 -3.35
N GLY A 192 8.26 17.55 -2.32
CA GLY A 192 8.15 18.04 -0.95
C GLY A 192 9.49 18.09 -0.21
N HIS A 193 9.55 18.90 0.83
CA HIS A 193 10.72 19.02 1.68
C HIS A 193 10.99 17.69 2.39
N SER A 194 12.14 17.08 2.13
CA SER A 194 12.49 15.76 2.68
C SER A 194 11.61 14.61 2.22
N GLN A 195 10.90 14.80 1.10
CA GLN A 195 10.16 13.75 0.42
C GLN A 195 11.10 12.96 -0.48
N ASN A 196 11.03 11.64 -0.36
CA ASN A 196 11.88 10.71 -1.10
C ASN A 196 11.02 9.58 -1.67
N GLU A 197 11.48 9.02 -2.77
CA GLU A 197 10.91 7.85 -3.43
C GLU A 197 11.99 6.79 -3.64
N ILE A 198 11.67 5.53 -3.33
CA ILE A 198 12.49 4.38 -3.71
C ILE A 198 11.60 3.40 -4.48
N ASN A 199 11.98 3.15 -5.74
CA ASN A 199 11.28 2.26 -6.64
C ASN A 199 11.83 0.84 -6.55
N LEU A 200 10.93 -0.14 -6.45
CA LEU A 200 11.27 -1.56 -6.42
C LEU A 200 10.98 -2.23 -7.78
N THR A 201 11.77 -3.24 -8.14
CA THR A 201 11.61 -4.01 -9.37
C THR A 201 10.22 -4.67 -9.41
N HIS A 202 9.59 -4.66 -10.60
CA HIS A 202 8.36 -5.40 -10.85
C HIS A 202 8.55 -6.92 -10.69
N GLY A 203 7.48 -7.62 -10.36
CA GLY A 203 7.50 -9.08 -10.21
C GLY A 203 6.10 -9.65 -10.12
N GLU A 204 5.98 -10.96 -9.93
CA GLU A 204 4.68 -11.57 -9.61
C GLU A 204 4.05 -10.88 -8.41
N ALA A 205 2.74 -10.66 -8.45
CA ALA A 205 2.07 -9.73 -7.56
C ALA A 205 2.29 -10.02 -6.07
N VAL A 206 2.33 -11.30 -5.64
CA VAL A 206 2.56 -11.63 -4.23
C VAL A 206 3.99 -11.30 -3.82
N GLU A 207 4.98 -11.70 -4.62
CA GLU A 207 6.40 -11.49 -4.32
C GLU A 207 6.76 -9.99 -4.32
N ALA A 208 6.34 -9.26 -5.35
CA ALA A 208 6.58 -7.81 -5.42
C ALA A 208 5.93 -7.07 -4.23
N THR A 209 4.73 -7.50 -3.81
CA THR A 209 4.06 -6.91 -2.64
C THR A 209 4.71 -7.33 -1.32
N ASP A 210 5.26 -8.54 -1.21
CA ASP A 210 6.08 -8.96 -0.07
C ASP A 210 7.30 -8.03 0.10
N ARG A 211 7.97 -7.63 -1.01
CA ARG A 211 9.06 -6.66 -0.99
C ARG A 211 8.60 -5.28 -0.50
N ALA A 212 7.48 -4.78 -1.01
CA ALA A 212 6.92 -3.49 -0.59
C ALA A 212 6.51 -3.48 0.90
N PHE A 213 5.99 -4.59 1.41
CA PHE A 213 5.68 -4.76 2.84
C PHE A 213 6.92 -4.69 3.72
N LEU A 214 8.00 -5.38 3.34
CA LEU A 214 9.28 -5.36 4.07
C LEU A 214 9.97 -3.99 3.95
N PHE A 215 9.88 -3.35 2.78
CA PHE A 215 10.44 -2.01 2.53
C PHE A 215 9.93 -0.97 3.53
N LYS A 216 8.59 -0.89 3.71
CA LYS A 216 8.00 0.08 4.66
C LYS A 216 8.51 -0.10 6.09
N ALA A 217 8.72 -1.33 6.50
CA ALA A 217 9.24 -1.63 7.83
C ALA A 217 10.73 -1.31 7.95
N LEU A 218 11.54 -1.66 6.94
CA LEU A 218 12.98 -1.39 6.90
C LEU A 218 13.26 0.11 6.99
N VAL A 219 12.63 0.90 6.13
CA VAL A 219 12.81 2.37 6.09
C VAL A 219 12.47 3.01 7.44
N LYS A 220 11.38 2.58 8.08
CA LYS A 220 11.01 3.07 9.42
C LYS A 220 12.00 2.68 10.50
N GLN A 221 12.50 1.44 10.47
CA GLN A 221 13.49 0.98 11.45
C GLN A 221 14.80 1.74 11.31
N MET A 222 15.27 1.97 10.09
CA MET A 222 16.50 2.73 9.85
C MET A 222 16.37 4.18 10.30
N ALA A 223 15.24 4.83 9.99
CA ALA A 223 14.98 6.19 10.46
C ALA A 223 14.98 6.28 12.00
N ASP A 224 14.32 5.34 12.68
CA ASP A 224 14.27 5.30 14.14
C ASP A 224 15.66 5.09 14.78
N MET A 225 16.52 4.27 14.15
CA MET A 225 17.90 4.08 14.60
C MET A 225 18.72 5.38 14.55
N ASP A 226 18.42 6.27 13.63
CA ASP A 226 19.05 7.60 13.50
C ASP A 226 18.30 8.71 14.26
N GLY A 227 17.29 8.36 15.05
CA GLY A 227 16.51 9.30 15.88
C GLY A 227 15.53 10.17 15.10
N ILE A 228 15.27 9.85 13.83
CA ILE A 228 14.30 10.51 12.95
C ILE A 228 13.10 9.63 12.70
N VAL A 229 12.08 10.14 12.02
CA VAL A 229 10.83 9.42 11.72
C VAL A 229 10.63 9.35 10.22
N ALA A 230 10.59 8.15 9.66
CA ALA A 230 10.07 7.95 8.31
C ALA A 230 8.56 7.77 8.35
N THR A 231 7.83 8.58 7.57
CA THR A 231 6.38 8.50 7.48
C THR A 231 5.89 8.30 6.06
N PHE A 232 4.86 7.49 5.93
CA PHE A 232 4.12 7.25 4.69
C PHE A 232 2.72 7.91 4.73
N MET A 233 2.53 8.94 5.56
CA MET A 233 1.29 9.71 5.58
C MET A 233 1.06 10.39 4.23
N GLY A 234 -0.21 10.45 3.80
CA GLY A 234 -0.57 11.09 2.54
C GLY A 234 -0.32 12.60 2.53
N MET A 235 -0.46 13.29 3.68
CA MET A 235 -0.20 14.73 3.84
C MET A 235 0.50 14.94 5.19
N PRO A 236 1.82 14.89 5.26
CA PRO A 236 2.57 14.99 6.52
C PRO A 236 2.81 16.42 7.00
N ALA A 237 2.67 17.43 6.13
CA ALA A 237 2.80 18.86 6.44
C ALA A 237 1.73 19.65 5.69
N ASP A 238 1.28 20.80 6.24
CA ASP A 238 0.15 21.56 5.69
C ASP A 238 0.53 22.33 4.41
N ASP A 239 1.70 22.91 4.36
CA ASP A 239 2.17 23.74 3.25
C ASP A 239 3.22 23.04 2.38
N ASP A 240 3.13 21.71 2.27
CA ASP A 240 4.07 20.90 1.52
C ASP A 240 3.35 19.95 0.55
N GLU A 241 4.10 19.18 -0.22
CA GLU A 241 3.55 18.26 -1.19
C GLU A 241 2.99 16.98 -0.52
N SER A 242 2.05 16.37 -1.19
CA SER A 242 1.44 15.13 -0.71
C SER A 242 2.27 13.91 -1.12
N SER A 243 2.23 12.86 -0.30
CA SER A 243 2.92 11.59 -0.54
C SER A 243 2.00 10.58 -1.21
N GLY A 244 2.43 10.05 -2.32
CA GLY A 244 1.69 9.07 -3.11
C GLY A 244 2.16 7.63 -2.90
N TYR A 245 1.35 6.72 -3.40
CA TYR A 245 1.71 5.32 -3.60
C TYR A 245 1.13 4.88 -4.94
N HIS A 246 1.99 4.64 -5.91
CA HIS A 246 1.54 4.21 -7.23
C HIS A 246 1.73 2.70 -7.40
N LEU A 247 0.70 2.03 -7.92
CA LEU A 247 0.78 0.64 -8.28
C LEU A 247 0.74 0.49 -9.79
N HIS A 248 1.84 0.00 -10.37
CA HIS A 248 1.86 -0.46 -11.75
C HIS A 248 1.38 -1.90 -11.83
N ALA A 249 0.50 -2.18 -12.78
CA ALA A 249 -0.02 -3.52 -13.00
C ALA A 249 0.01 -3.89 -14.48
N SER A 250 0.37 -5.12 -14.75
CA SER A 250 0.24 -5.78 -16.04
C SER A 250 -0.12 -7.25 -15.84
N LEU A 251 -0.43 -7.94 -16.92
CA LEU A 251 -0.73 -9.37 -16.91
C LEU A 251 0.14 -10.07 -17.94
N VAL A 252 0.70 -11.22 -17.59
CA VAL A 252 1.42 -12.08 -18.52
C VAL A 252 0.71 -13.42 -18.70
N ASP A 253 0.84 -14.01 -19.88
CA ASP A 253 0.36 -15.35 -20.15
C ASP A 253 1.36 -16.43 -19.67
N LYS A 254 1.04 -17.71 -19.91
CA LYS A 254 1.89 -18.84 -19.51
C LYS A 254 3.26 -18.86 -20.19
N ALA A 255 3.41 -18.13 -21.29
CA ALA A 255 4.70 -17.99 -21.99
C ALA A 255 5.49 -16.75 -21.51
N GLY A 256 4.99 -16.02 -20.51
CA GLY A 256 5.60 -14.79 -20.00
C GLY A 256 5.36 -13.56 -20.88
N LYS A 257 4.50 -13.66 -21.91
CA LYS A 257 4.18 -12.54 -22.79
C LYS A 257 3.17 -11.62 -22.11
N ASN A 258 3.45 -10.30 -22.12
CA ASN A 258 2.54 -9.28 -21.65
C ASN A 258 1.26 -9.23 -22.51
N VAL A 259 0.11 -9.50 -21.91
CA VAL A 259 -1.18 -9.54 -22.61
C VAL A 259 -1.88 -8.19 -22.68
N PHE A 260 -1.35 -7.14 -22.05
CA PHE A 260 -1.84 -5.79 -22.27
C PHE A 260 -1.40 -5.22 -23.61
N ASP A 261 -0.27 -5.69 -24.13
CA ASP A 261 0.27 -5.27 -25.41
C ASP A 261 -0.51 -5.82 -26.61
N ALA A 262 -0.83 -4.96 -27.56
CA ALA A 262 -1.41 -5.32 -28.84
C ALA A 262 -0.89 -4.41 -29.96
N PRO A 263 0.30 -4.68 -30.53
CA PRO A 263 0.98 -3.76 -31.45
C PRO A 263 0.23 -3.45 -32.75
N ARG A 264 -0.82 -4.23 -33.05
CA ARG A 264 -1.70 -3.98 -34.22
C ARG A 264 -2.95 -3.15 -33.87
N ALA A 265 -3.24 -2.92 -32.59
CA ALA A 265 -4.30 -2.03 -32.17
C ALA A 265 -3.88 -0.58 -32.37
N GLN A 266 -4.84 0.31 -32.63
CA GLN A 266 -4.59 1.74 -32.90
C GLN A 266 -3.84 2.41 -31.74
N ASP A 267 -4.14 2.02 -30.51
CA ASP A 267 -3.55 2.55 -29.28
C ASP A 267 -2.50 1.63 -28.64
N GLY A 268 -2.21 0.50 -29.28
CA GLY A 268 -1.25 -0.50 -28.81
C GLY A 268 -1.73 -1.34 -27.63
N LEU A 269 -3.01 -1.21 -27.20
CA LEU A 269 -3.58 -1.94 -26.07
C LEU A 269 -4.52 -3.07 -26.52
N SER A 270 -4.48 -4.18 -25.80
CA SER A 270 -5.38 -5.32 -26.03
C SER A 270 -6.77 -5.08 -25.42
N PRO A 271 -7.79 -5.84 -25.85
CA PRO A 271 -9.09 -5.86 -25.18
C PRO A 271 -9.00 -6.20 -23.69
N ILE A 272 -8.05 -7.05 -23.27
CA ILE A 272 -7.83 -7.41 -21.86
C ILE A 272 -7.37 -6.17 -21.06
N ALA A 273 -6.46 -5.37 -21.60
CA ALA A 273 -6.03 -4.12 -20.98
C ALA A 273 -7.21 -3.16 -20.81
N HIS A 274 -8.03 -2.96 -21.84
CA HIS A 274 -9.23 -2.12 -21.75
C HIS A 274 -10.25 -2.64 -20.74
N HIS A 275 -10.46 -3.94 -20.65
CA HIS A 275 -11.35 -4.53 -19.65
C HIS A 275 -10.82 -4.32 -18.24
N PHE A 276 -9.52 -4.49 -18.03
CA PHE A 276 -8.85 -4.21 -16.75
C PHE A 276 -9.04 -2.74 -16.33
N ILE A 277 -8.73 -1.80 -17.24
CA ILE A 277 -8.93 -0.36 -17.01
C ILE A 277 -10.37 -0.07 -16.61
N ALA A 278 -11.34 -0.61 -17.36
CA ALA A 278 -12.76 -0.39 -17.10
C ALA A 278 -13.18 -0.91 -15.73
N GLY A 279 -12.68 -2.07 -15.31
CA GLY A 279 -12.95 -2.63 -13.98
C GLY A 279 -12.37 -1.75 -12.85
N VAL A 280 -11.15 -1.27 -13.01
CA VAL A 280 -10.53 -0.35 -12.04
C VAL A 280 -11.34 0.95 -11.90
N LEU A 281 -11.82 1.51 -13.00
CA LEU A 281 -12.63 2.74 -12.98
C LEU A 281 -14.02 2.52 -12.38
N GLU A 282 -14.66 1.38 -12.67
CA GLU A 282 -15.97 0.99 -12.13
C GLU A 282 -15.96 0.95 -10.60
N HIS A 283 -14.90 0.37 -10.02
CA HIS A 283 -14.75 0.19 -8.58
C HIS A 283 -13.99 1.33 -7.89
N ALA A 284 -13.56 2.36 -8.60
CA ALA A 284 -12.70 3.42 -8.08
C ALA A 284 -13.25 4.11 -6.81
N PRO A 285 -14.55 4.45 -6.70
CA PRO A 285 -15.09 5.04 -5.48
C PRO A 285 -14.96 4.11 -4.26
N ALA A 286 -15.23 2.81 -4.44
CA ALA A 286 -15.12 1.81 -3.38
C ALA A 286 -13.66 1.53 -3.01
N MET A 287 -12.79 1.47 -4.01
CA MET A 287 -11.35 1.28 -3.81
C MET A 287 -10.76 2.39 -2.95
N ALA A 288 -11.27 3.62 -3.03
CA ALA A 288 -10.76 4.76 -2.28
C ALA A 288 -10.67 4.50 -0.77
N GLY A 289 -11.61 3.75 -0.18
CA GLY A 289 -11.58 3.40 1.25
C GLY A 289 -10.39 2.52 1.65
N LEU A 290 -9.94 1.64 0.75
CA LEU A 290 -8.80 0.75 0.99
C LEU A 290 -7.46 1.38 0.59
N LEU A 291 -7.46 2.21 -0.46
CA LEU A 291 -6.28 2.87 -1.00
C LEU A 291 -5.92 4.15 -0.24
N ASN A 292 -6.89 4.77 0.44
CA ASN A 292 -6.74 6.01 1.21
C ASN A 292 -7.39 5.84 2.60
N PRO A 293 -6.77 5.04 3.50
CA PRO A 293 -7.44 4.46 4.66
C PRO A 293 -7.47 5.38 5.90
N THR A 294 -7.11 6.65 5.78
CA THR A 294 -7.06 7.58 6.91
C THR A 294 -7.75 8.90 6.58
N VAL A 295 -8.18 9.65 7.59
CA VAL A 295 -8.71 11.01 7.38
C VAL A 295 -7.67 11.93 6.74
N ASN A 296 -6.39 11.70 7.02
CA ASN A 296 -5.27 12.43 6.43
C ASN A 296 -5.13 12.18 4.93
N SER A 297 -5.44 10.97 4.46
CA SER A 297 -5.40 10.59 3.04
C SER A 297 -6.28 11.52 2.18
N TYR A 298 -7.41 12.00 2.73
CA TYR A 298 -8.33 12.88 2.01
C TYR A 298 -7.86 14.33 1.94
N LYS A 299 -6.98 14.76 2.86
CA LYS A 299 -6.26 16.04 2.71
C LYS A 299 -5.37 16.01 1.46
N ARG A 300 -4.69 14.88 1.18
CA ARG A 300 -3.95 14.66 -0.05
C ARG A 300 -4.84 14.80 -1.30
N ILE A 301 -6.02 14.19 -1.31
CA ILE A 301 -6.95 14.25 -2.45
C ILE A 301 -7.48 15.67 -2.67
N ILE A 302 -7.76 16.41 -1.60
CA ILE A 302 -8.29 17.78 -1.68
C ILE A 302 -7.20 18.77 -2.07
N ASN A 303 -6.05 18.72 -1.43
CA ASN A 303 -5.00 19.76 -1.49
C ASN A 303 -3.84 19.37 -2.42
N GLY A 304 -3.60 18.07 -2.67
CA GLY A 304 -2.49 17.58 -3.47
C GLY A 304 -2.61 17.96 -4.95
N GLY A 305 -1.56 18.56 -5.53
CA GLY A 305 -1.55 19.08 -6.90
C GLY A 305 -1.78 18.01 -7.98
N LEU A 306 -1.06 16.87 -7.88
CA LEU A 306 -1.14 15.76 -8.84
C LEU A 306 -1.94 14.56 -8.30
N SER A 307 -2.59 14.70 -7.14
CA SER A 307 -3.45 13.64 -6.60
C SER A 307 -4.76 13.56 -7.38
N PRO A 308 -5.14 12.39 -7.90
CA PRO A 308 -6.34 12.24 -8.72
C PRO A 308 -7.62 12.49 -7.92
N LYS A 309 -8.53 13.29 -8.47
CA LYS A 309 -9.84 13.61 -7.88
C LYS A 309 -11.01 12.91 -8.56
N PHE A 310 -10.76 12.28 -9.71
CA PHE A 310 -11.79 11.65 -10.54
C PHE A 310 -11.37 10.27 -11.01
N ALA A 311 -12.33 9.35 -11.12
CA ALA A 311 -12.17 8.03 -11.73
C ALA A 311 -12.07 8.19 -13.26
N ASN A 312 -10.86 8.31 -13.76
CA ASN A 312 -10.57 8.46 -15.18
C ASN A 312 -9.23 7.82 -15.55
N TRP A 313 -8.94 7.77 -16.83
CA TRP A 313 -7.69 7.24 -17.35
C TRP A 313 -7.19 8.02 -18.54
N GLY A 314 -5.90 7.98 -18.81
CA GLY A 314 -5.30 8.63 -19.96
C GLY A 314 -3.95 8.07 -20.35
N TYR A 315 -3.53 8.37 -21.59
CA TYR A 315 -2.20 8.04 -22.09
C TYR A 315 -1.21 9.07 -21.60
N ASP A 316 -0.16 8.59 -20.93
CA ASP A 316 0.93 9.38 -20.34
C ASP A 316 0.47 10.65 -19.61
N ASN A 317 -0.68 10.58 -18.94
CA ASN A 317 -1.27 11.70 -18.23
C ASN A 317 -1.18 11.50 -16.71
N ARG A 318 -0.23 12.20 -16.07
CA ARG A 318 0.01 12.11 -14.61
C ARG A 318 -1.11 12.74 -13.77
N MET A 319 -2.04 13.48 -14.38
CA MET A 319 -3.22 14.03 -13.69
C MET A 319 -4.37 13.00 -13.63
N ALA A 320 -4.33 11.94 -14.45
CA ALA A 320 -5.34 10.89 -14.46
C ALA A 320 -5.14 9.91 -13.29
N MET A 321 -6.25 9.33 -12.79
CA MET A 321 -6.23 8.28 -11.77
C MET A 321 -5.52 7.02 -12.25
N LEU A 322 -5.74 6.65 -13.50
CA LEU A 322 -5.08 5.53 -14.15
C LEU A 322 -4.32 6.03 -15.38
N ARG A 323 -3.01 5.98 -15.30
CA ARG A 323 -2.10 6.36 -16.38
C ARG A 323 -1.65 5.13 -17.15
N ILE A 324 -1.74 5.16 -18.45
CA ILE A 324 -1.11 4.18 -19.34
C ILE A 324 0.18 4.80 -19.85
N SER A 325 1.32 4.26 -19.44
CA SER A 325 2.63 4.73 -19.91
C SER A 325 2.75 4.61 -21.44
N GLU A 326 3.66 5.36 -22.04
CA GLU A 326 3.90 5.31 -23.49
C GLU A 326 4.51 3.98 -23.95
N GLU A 327 5.26 3.33 -23.07
CA GLU A 327 5.91 2.06 -23.38
C GLU A 327 4.89 0.96 -23.68
N ARG A 328 5.24 0.12 -24.65
CA ARG A 328 4.47 -1.04 -25.12
C ARG A 328 5.34 -2.30 -25.08
N GLY A 329 4.88 -3.38 -25.65
CA GLY A 329 5.57 -4.66 -25.60
C GLY A 329 5.58 -5.24 -24.20
N SER A 330 6.73 -5.69 -23.73
CA SER A 330 6.88 -6.23 -22.37
C SER A 330 6.62 -5.20 -21.26
N ALA A 331 6.78 -3.91 -21.58
CA ALA A 331 6.62 -2.80 -20.63
C ALA A 331 5.18 -2.21 -20.59
N ALA A 332 4.25 -2.71 -21.38
CA ALA A 332 2.85 -2.26 -21.37
C ALA A 332 2.22 -2.45 -19.99
N ARG A 333 1.75 -1.38 -19.37
CA ARG A 333 1.24 -1.40 -18.00
C ARG A 333 0.23 -0.30 -17.72
N ALA A 334 -0.57 -0.50 -16.70
CA ALA A 334 -1.48 0.47 -16.13
C ALA A 334 -0.97 0.90 -14.75
N GLU A 335 -0.80 2.19 -14.55
CA GLU A 335 -0.38 2.81 -13.29
C GLU A 335 -1.59 3.39 -12.57
N VAL A 336 -1.95 2.86 -11.41
CA VAL A 336 -3.00 3.42 -10.53
C VAL A 336 -2.36 4.36 -9.53
N ARG A 337 -2.76 5.65 -9.58
CA ARG A 337 -2.11 6.76 -8.88
C ARG A 337 -2.88 7.27 -7.66
N SER A 338 -4.02 6.66 -7.35
CA SER A 338 -4.95 7.17 -6.34
C SER A 338 -4.67 6.73 -4.91
N ALA A 339 -3.71 5.83 -4.66
CA ALA A 339 -3.37 5.39 -3.32
C ALA A 339 -2.36 6.31 -2.62
N ASP A 340 -2.32 6.26 -1.29
CA ASP A 340 -1.25 6.84 -0.49
C ASP A 340 -0.47 5.78 0.31
N GLY A 341 0.68 6.18 0.82
CA GLY A 341 1.59 5.30 1.55
C GLY A 341 1.06 4.79 2.89
N ALA A 342 -0.01 5.36 3.45
CA ALA A 342 -0.63 4.88 4.69
C ALA A 342 -1.33 3.53 4.49
N ALA A 343 -1.71 3.19 3.25
CA ALA A 343 -2.42 1.97 2.94
C ALA A 343 -1.56 0.71 3.10
N ASN A 344 -2.25 -0.41 3.33
CA ASN A 344 -1.65 -1.74 3.35
C ASN A 344 -1.31 -2.19 1.92
N ALA A 345 -0.04 -2.46 1.64
CA ALA A 345 0.45 -2.85 0.32
C ALA A 345 -0.30 -4.05 -0.27
N TYR A 346 -0.60 -5.06 0.55
CA TYR A 346 -1.37 -6.22 0.09
C TYR A 346 -2.82 -5.85 -0.28
N LEU A 347 -3.45 -4.94 0.48
CA LEU A 347 -4.80 -4.49 0.17
C LEU A 347 -4.83 -3.61 -1.08
N ILE A 348 -3.82 -2.76 -1.31
CA ILE A 348 -3.68 -2.00 -2.55
C ILE A 348 -3.65 -2.96 -3.74
N ALA A 349 -2.69 -3.91 -3.74
CA ALA A 349 -2.53 -4.84 -4.85
C ALA A 349 -3.76 -5.74 -5.04
N ALA A 350 -4.30 -6.31 -3.95
CA ALA A 350 -5.49 -7.14 -3.99
C ALA A 350 -6.70 -6.40 -4.56
N THR A 351 -6.93 -5.16 -4.11
CA THR A 351 -8.09 -4.35 -4.52
C THR A 351 -8.03 -3.98 -6.00
N ILE A 352 -6.87 -3.46 -6.45
CA ILE A 352 -6.67 -3.07 -7.85
C ILE A 352 -6.78 -4.29 -8.78
N LEU A 353 -6.14 -5.40 -8.42
CA LEU A 353 -6.23 -6.63 -9.20
C LEU A 353 -7.63 -7.25 -9.17
N ALA A 354 -8.36 -7.17 -8.04
CA ALA A 354 -9.75 -7.62 -7.96
C ALA A 354 -10.67 -6.82 -8.89
N ALA A 355 -10.52 -5.49 -8.88
CA ALA A 355 -11.27 -4.59 -9.75
C ALA A 355 -10.97 -4.86 -11.24
N GLY A 356 -9.71 -5.00 -11.60
CA GLY A 356 -9.29 -5.34 -12.96
C GLY A 356 -9.82 -6.72 -13.40
N LEU A 357 -9.83 -7.71 -12.49
CA LEU A 357 -10.37 -9.04 -12.74
C LEU A 357 -11.89 -8.99 -13.04
N ASP A 358 -12.67 -8.24 -12.24
CA ASP A 358 -14.11 -8.07 -12.50
C ASP A 358 -14.36 -7.45 -13.88
N GLY A 359 -13.55 -6.45 -14.25
CA GLY A 359 -13.61 -5.84 -15.58
C GLY A 359 -13.34 -6.84 -16.71
N ILE A 360 -12.35 -7.72 -16.56
CA ILE A 360 -12.01 -8.77 -17.53
C ILE A 360 -13.13 -9.81 -17.61
N GLU A 361 -13.61 -10.33 -16.48
CA GLU A 361 -14.67 -11.35 -16.43
C GLU A 361 -15.98 -10.84 -17.03
N ARG A 362 -16.31 -9.57 -16.80
CA ARG A 362 -17.53 -8.92 -17.33
C ARG A 362 -17.32 -8.30 -18.72
N LYS A 363 -16.10 -8.27 -19.24
CA LYS A 363 -15.74 -7.62 -20.52
C LYS A 363 -16.19 -6.16 -20.56
N LEU A 364 -15.96 -5.41 -19.48
CA LEU A 364 -16.29 -4.00 -19.38
C LEU A 364 -15.50 -3.18 -20.40
N LYS A 365 -16.05 -2.04 -20.80
CA LYS A 365 -15.38 -1.10 -21.69
C LYS A 365 -15.14 0.20 -20.96
N PRO A 366 -13.90 0.75 -20.99
CA PRO A 366 -13.62 2.02 -20.34
C PRO A 366 -14.28 3.18 -21.11
N PRO A 367 -14.53 4.32 -20.45
CA PRO A 367 -14.86 5.56 -21.11
C PRO A 367 -13.69 6.02 -22.00
N LYS A 368 -13.90 7.08 -22.78
CA LYS A 368 -12.80 7.69 -23.55
C LYS A 368 -11.70 8.19 -22.60
N PRO A 369 -10.41 8.06 -22.99
CA PRO A 369 -9.31 8.58 -22.19
C PRO A 369 -9.39 10.11 -22.09
N VAL A 370 -8.98 10.65 -20.93
CA VAL A 370 -8.79 12.09 -20.75
C VAL A 370 -7.48 12.53 -21.42
N VAL A 371 -7.45 13.79 -21.88
CA VAL A 371 -6.30 14.34 -22.61
C VAL A 371 -5.90 15.67 -21.99
N GLY A 372 -4.61 15.87 -21.82
CA GLY A 372 -4.02 17.13 -21.33
C GLY A 372 -4.56 17.53 -19.95
N ASN A 373 -4.67 18.83 -19.70
CA ASN A 373 -5.26 19.33 -18.46
C ASN A 373 -6.80 19.31 -18.54
N PHE A 374 -7.38 18.15 -18.27
CA PHE A 374 -8.83 17.95 -18.29
C PHE A 374 -9.56 18.69 -17.16
N TYR A 375 -8.88 19.13 -16.10
CA TYR A 375 -9.47 19.94 -15.03
C TYR A 375 -9.93 21.33 -15.53
N ALA A 376 -9.35 21.82 -16.63
CA ALA A 376 -9.81 23.04 -17.30
C ALA A 376 -11.07 22.81 -18.17
N GLY A 377 -11.51 21.56 -18.34
CA GLY A 377 -12.67 21.17 -19.14
C GLY A 377 -13.99 21.13 -18.35
N PRO A 378 -15.09 20.74 -19.01
CA PRO A 378 -16.38 20.60 -18.35
C PRO A 378 -16.37 19.39 -17.39
N PRO A 379 -17.04 19.49 -16.22
CA PRO A 379 -17.08 18.42 -15.21
C PRO A 379 -17.46 17.03 -15.75
N ALA A 380 -18.38 16.97 -16.70
CA ALA A 380 -18.81 15.71 -17.33
C ALA A 380 -17.71 14.96 -18.10
N ALA A 381 -16.62 15.65 -18.47
CA ALA A 381 -15.47 15.03 -19.15
C ALA A 381 -14.41 14.51 -18.17
N MET A 382 -14.53 14.82 -16.88
CA MET A 382 -13.51 14.47 -15.87
C MET A 382 -13.64 13.03 -15.35
N GLY A 383 -14.81 12.39 -15.52
CA GLY A 383 -15.14 11.09 -14.92
C GLY A 383 -15.94 11.23 -13.61
N ALA A 384 -16.24 10.12 -12.95
CA ALA A 384 -16.92 10.13 -11.66
C ALA A 384 -15.98 10.71 -10.59
N GLN A 385 -16.50 11.59 -9.74
CA GLN A 385 -15.73 12.14 -8.62
C GLN A 385 -15.41 11.05 -7.60
N LEU A 386 -14.15 10.98 -7.17
CA LEU A 386 -13.75 10.12 -6.06
C LEU A 386 -14.27 10.69 -4.72
N PRO A 387 -14.50 9.85 -3.72
CA PRO A 387 -14.84 10.31 -2.37
C PRO A 387 -13.80 11.31 -1.85
N THR A 388 -14.29 12.37 -1.21
CA THR A 388 -13.44 13.42 -0.62
C THR A 388 -13.29 13.33 0.88
N THR A 389 -13.94 12.33 1.51
CA THR A 389 -13.84 12.05 2.94
C THR A 389 -13.72 10.55 3.18
N LEU A 390 -13.10 10.19 4.31
CA LEU A 390 -13.01 8.77 4.73
C LEU A 390 -14.40 8.15 4.86
N GLY A 391 -15.35 8.85 5.49
CA GLY A 391 -16.72 8.36 5.66
C GLY A 391 -17.39 7.98 4.34
N ALA A 392 -17.36 8.90 3.36
CA ALA A 392 -17.93 8.64 2.03
C ALA A 392 -17.24 7.48 1.29
N ALA A 393 -15.95 7.30 1.48
CA ALA A 393 -15.22 6.20 0.87
C ALA A 393 -15.52 4.84 1.53
N LEU A 394 -15.71 4.83 2.84
CA LEU A 394 -16.14 3.61 3.56
C LEU A 394 -17.58 3.22 3.16
N ASP A 395 -18.48 4.20 2.97
CA ASP A 395 -19.84 3.95 2.49
C ASP A 395 -19.83 3.39 1.07
N ALA A 396 -19.00 3.95 0.19
CA ALA A 396 -18.83 3.43 -1.18
C ALA A 396 -18.25 2.00 -1.19
N LEU A 397 -17.29 1.70 -0.31
CA LEU A 397 -16.71 0.36 -0.17
C LEU A 397 -17.75 -0.64 0.31
N GLU A 398 -18.52 -0.31 1.34
CA GLU A 398 -19.57 -1.18 1.87
C GLU A 398 -20.68 -1.46 0.86
N ALA A 399 -21.02 -0.48 0.03
CA ALA A 399 -22.02 -0.61 -1.02
C ALA A 399 -21.56 -1.47 -2.22
N ASP A 400 -20.26 -1.59 -2.46
CA ASP A 400 -19.73 -2.36 -3.57
C ASP A 400 -19.61 -3.86 -3.24
N THR A 401 -20.72 -4.56 -3.26
CA THR A 401 -20.80 -5.98 -2.91
C THR A 401 -19.94 -6.89 -3.79
N ARG A 402 -19.61 -6.47 -5.02
CA ARG A 402 -18.73 -7.24 -5.93
C ARG A 402 -17.30 -7.16 -5.49
N LEU A 403 -16.79 -5.96 -5.26
CA LEU A 403 -15.43 -5.76 -4.78
C LEU A 403 -15.24 -6.42 -3.41
N VAL A 404 -16.20 -6.22 -2.48
CA VAL A 404 -16.22 -6.88 -1.16
C VAL A 404 -16.09 -8.39 -1.29
N LYS A 405 -16.89 -9.03 -2.17
CA LYS A 405 -16.83 -10.48 -2.41
C LYS A 405 -15.48 -10.94 -2.96
N LEU A 406 -14.85 -10.15 -3.80
CA LEU A 406 -13.56 -10.47 -4.42
C LEU A 406 -12.41 -10.37 -3.44
N VAL A 407 -12.33 -9.27 -2.72
CA VAL A 407 -11.25 -9.01 -1.74
C VAL A 407 -11.40 -9.91 -0.51
N GLY A 408 -12.63 -10.09 -0.02
CA GLY A 408 -12.94 -10.97 1.12
C GLY A 408 -13.90 -10.30 2.10
N PRO A 409 -15.13 -10.80 2.25
CA PRO A 409 -16.15 -10.17 3.08
C PRO A 409 -15.72 -9.95 4.53
N ALA A 410 -15.16 -10.97 5.18
CA ALA A 410 -14.73 -10.87 6.59
C ALA A 410 -13.61 -9.84 6.78
N LEU A 411 -12.66 -9.75 5.82
CA LEU A 411 -11.59 -8.76 5.84
C LEU A 411 -12.15 -7.35 5.74
N ILE A 412 -13.06 -7.12 4.78
CA ILE A 412 -13.67 -5.80 4.54
C ILE A 412 -14.54 -5.40 5.72
N GLU A 413 -15.34 -6.30 6.28
CA GLU A 413 -16.17 -6.04 7.47
C GLU A 413 -15.31 -5.58 8.66
N THR A 414 -14.23 -6.32 8.95
CA THR A 414 -13.30 -5.95 10.03
C THR A 414 -12.60 -4.62 9.74
N PHE A 415 -12.15 -4.42 8.51
CA PHE A 415 -11.52 -3.16 8.09
C PHE A 415 -12.48 -1.97 8.25
N LEU A 416 -13.74 -2.09 7.80
CA LEU A 416 -14.77 -1.06 7.96
C LEU A 416 -15.01 -0.75 9.42
N SER A 417 -15.12 -1.77 10.29
CA SER A 417 -15.29 -1.60 11.73
C SER A 417 -14.17 -0.76 12.34
N ILE A 418 -12.91 -1.10 12.04
CA ILE A 418 -11.74 -0.35 12.53
C ILE A 418 -11.77 1.10 12.01
N LYS A 419 -12.01 1.29 10.70
CA LYS A 419 -11.94 2.63 10.10
C LYS A 419 -13.09 3.53 10.52
N ARG A 420 -14.29 2.99 10.72
CA ARG A 420 -15.41 3.75 11.29
C ARG A 420 -15.15 4.13 12.76
N TYR A 421 -14.53 3.26 13.55
CA TYR A 421 -14.11 3.58 14.91
C TYR A 421 -13.05 4.71 14.93
N GLU A 422 -12.02 4.64 14.07
CA GLU A 422 -11.01 5.69 13.90
C GLU A 422 -11.65 7.02 13.48
N LEU A 423 -12.59 6.97 12.51
CA LEU A 423 -13.34 8.15 12.04
C LEU A 423 -14.13 8.79 13.17
N GLY A 424 -14.88 8.02 13.95
CA GLY A 424 -15.66 8.54 15.08
C GLY A 424 -14.79 9.19 16.16
N ARG A 425 -13.58 8.65 16.41
CA ARG A 425 -12.61 9.28 17.31
C ARG A 425 -12.10 10.62 16.77
N TRP A 426 -11.83 10.70 15.46
CA TRP A 426 -11.41 11.94 14.82
C TRP A 426 -12.55 12.99 14.86
N GLU A 427 -13.78 12.62 14.51
CA GLU A 427 -14.95 13.50 14.58
C GLU A 427 -15.20 14.03 16.00
N ALA A 428 -15.00 13.18 17.01
CA ALA A 428 -15.09 13.61 18.41
C ALA A 428 -14.04 14.65 18.80
N GLN A 429 -12.86 14.66 18.14
CA GLN A 429 -11.86 15.72 18.32
C GLN A 429 -12.28 17.02 17.61
N GLN A 430 -12.84 16.91 16.39
CA GLN A 430 -13.31 18.09 15.65
C GLN A 430 -14.49 18.81 16.33
N ASN A 431 -15.30 18.07 17.09
CA ASN A 431 -16.43 18.62 17.84
C ASN A 431 -16.03 19.28 19.18
N ARG A 432 -14.73 19.35 19.49
CA ARG A 432 -14.24 20.11 20.64
C ARG A 432 -14.14 21.58 20.28
N LEU A 433 -14.46 22.44 21.26
CA LEU A 433 -14.29 23.88 21.12
C LEU A 433 -12.83 24.21 20.77
N THR A 434 -12.64 24.97 19.71
CA THR A 434 -11.32 25.35 19.19
C THR A 434 -10.96 26.78 19.60
N ALA A 435 -9.67 27.12 19.60
CA ALA A 435 -9.21 28.48 19.82
C ALA A 435 -9.79 29.44 18.78
N TRP A 436 -9.86 29.01 17.51
CA TRP A 436 -10.43 29.79 16.43
C TRP A 436 -11.91 30.13 16.66
N GLU A 437 -12.73 29.19 17.15
CA GLU A 437 -14.14 29.46 17.47
C GLU A 437 -14.28 30.50 18.60
N LEU A 438 -13.39 30.45 19.60
CA LEU A 438 -13.35 31.44 20.64
C LEU A 438 -12.94 32.83 20.12
N GLU A 439 -11.89 32.88 19.30
CA GLU A 439 -11.39 34.12 18.69
C GLU A 439 -12.44 34.74 17.77
N GLU A 440 -13.14 33.94 16.97
CA GLU A 440 -14.09 34.41 15.97
C GLU A 440 -15.46 34.75 16.57
N TYR A 441 -15.92 33.99 17.55
CA TYR A 441 -17.33 34.07 17.98
C TYR A 441 -17.56 34.56 19.40
N ALA A 442 -16.60 34.47 20.34
CA ALA A 442 -16.89 34.72 21.76
C ALA A 442 -17.28 36.14 22.04
N GLU A 443 -16.72 37.14 21.33
CA GLU A 443 -17.08 38.55 21.52
C GLU A 443 -18.04 39.07 20.44
N ALA A 444 -18.21 38.33 19.32
CA ALA A 444 -19.02 38.73 18.18
C ALA A 444 -20.50 38.31 18.31
N LEU A 445 -20.79 37.29 19.09
CA LEU A 445 -22.14 36.72 19.35
C LEU A 445 -22.55 36.89 20.79
#